data_b6ecc40b8cb8b265af3435d080485fa1
#
_entry.id   b6ecc40b8cb8b265af3435d080485fa1
#
_cell.length_a   1.000
_cell.length_b   1.000
_cell.length_c   1.000
_cell.angle_alpha   90.00
_cell.angle_beta   90.00
_cell.angle_gamma   90.00
#
_symmetry.space_group_name_H-M   'P 1'
#
loop_
_entity.id
_entity.type
_entity.pdbx_description
1 polymer ?
#
loop_
_entity_poly.entity_id
_entity_poly.type
_entity_poly.pdbx_seq_one_letter_code
_entity_poly.pdbx_strand_id
1 'polypeptide(L)' 'KYIFHASAKAKNIARLLSIDLPYSGNDTLEEVMLDQLKKENINNEIGACVFFKSFGLRIAKKSDGKISRIEVIRAIH' A
#
# COMPACT_ATOMS: atom_id res chain seq x y z
N LYS A 1 -5.46 2.98 -12.67
CA LYS A 1 -4.98 1.83 -11.93
C LYS A 1 -3.46 1.88 -11.84
N TYR A 2 -2.96 1.96 -10.62
CA TYR A 2 -1.54 2.12 -10.37
C TYR A 2 -1.01 0.95 -9.58
N ILE A 3 0.01 0.26 -10.11
CA ILE A 3 0.65 -0.85 -9.43
C ILE A 3 2.13 -0.51 -9.27
N PHE A 4 2.62 -0.61 -8.04
CA PHE A 4 4.00 -0.29 -7.71
C PHE A 4 4.70 -1.48 -7.07
N HIS A 5 6.04 -1.48 -7.13
CA HIS A 5 6.83 -2.41 -6.34
C HIS A 5 6.62 -2.11 -4.86
N ALA A 6 6.55 -3.18 -4.06
CA ALA A 6 6.38 -3.02 -2.62
C ALA A 6 7.59 -2.30 -1.99
N SER A 7 8.76 -2.37 -2.63
CA SER A 7 9.96 -1.70 -2.14
C SER A 7 10.03 -0.22 -2.49
N ALA A 8 9.06 0.30 -3.26
CA ALA A 8 9.02 1.72 -3.59
C ALA A 8 8.84 2.54 -2.31
N LYS A 9 9.50 3.71 -2.26
CA LYS A 9 9.41 4.59 -1.10
C LYS A 9 8.02 5.22 -1.03
N ALA A 10 7.38 5.13 0.12
CA ALA A 10 6.04 5.67 0.31
C ALA A 10 6.00 7.18 0.03
N LYS A 11 7.02 7.92 0.45
CA LYS A 11 7.08 9.36 0.22
C LYS A 11 7.04 9.71 -1.26
N ASN A 12 7.69 8.89 -2.10
CA ASN A 12 7.72 9.13 -3.54
C ASN A 12 6.37 8.87 -4.18
N ILE A 13 5.69 7.80 -3.74
CA ILE A 13 4.36 7.47 -4.24
C ILE A 13 3.34 8.52 -3.80
N ALA A 14 3.43 8.95 -2.55
CA ALA A 14 2.55 9.99 -2.02
C ALA A 14 2.66 11.28 -2.85
N ARG A 15 3.90 11.65 -3.20
CA ARG A 15 4.15 12.84 -4.02
C ARG A 15 3.66 12.66 -5.45
N LEU A 16 3.98 11.50 -6.03
CA LEU A 16 3.63 11.21 -7.42
C LEU A 16 2.11 11.24 -7.64
N LEU A 17 1.35 10.66 -6.71
CA LEU A 17 -0.09 10.54 -6.85
C LEU A 17 -0.86 11.62 -6.08
N SER A 18 -0.17 12.49 -5.38
CA SER A 18 -0.79 13.53 -4.55
C SER A 18 -1.76 12.93 -3.53
N ILE A 19 -1.34 11.87 -2.87
CA ILE A 19 -2.14 11.21 -1.84
C ILE A 19 -1.44 11.32 -0.49
N ASP A 20 -2.22 11.23 0.57
CA ASP A 20 -1.73 11.41 1.94
C ASP A 20 -1.47 10.05 2.59
N LEU A 21 -0.35 9.43 2.21
CA LEU A 21 0.06 8.15 2.78
C LEU A 21 0.65 8.35 4.17
N PRO A 22 0.24 7.55 5.16
CA PRO A 22 0.87 7.61 6.48
C PRO A 22 2.21 6.89 6.45
N TYR A 23 3.29 7.64 6.32
CA TYR A 23 4.63 7.07 6.32
C TYR A 23 5.54 7.84 7.24
N SER A 24 6.66 7.23 7.59
CA SER A 24 7.69 7.86 8.41
C SER A 24 9.05 7.63 7.75
N GLY A 25 9.82 8.72 7.56
CA GLY A 25 11.16 8.63 7.00
C GLY A 25 11.21 7.94 5.64
N ASN A 26 11.94 6.85 5.55
CA ASN A 26 12.15 6.11 4.31
C ASN A 26 11.30 4.85 4.20
N ASP A 27 10.15 4.81 4.85
CA ASP A 27 9.25 3.66 4.78
C ASP A 27 8.93 3.32 3.32
N THR A 28 8.85 2.00 3.05
CA THR A 28 8.41 1.51 1.76
C THR A 28 6.89 1.34 1.76
N LEU A 29 6.31 1.14 0.59
CA LEU A 29 4.88 0.81 0.50
C LEU A 29 4.56 -0.45 1.28
N GLU A 30 5.46 -1.43 1.25
CA GLU A 30 5.28 -2.67 2.01
C GLU A 30 5.13 -2.38 3.49
N GLU A 31 5.98 -1.53 4.04
CA GLU A 31 5.93 -1.19 5.46
C GLU A 31 4.62 -0.49 5.83
N VAL A 32 4.19 0.45 4.99
CA VAL A 32 2.90 1.14 5.19
C VAL A 32 1.75 0.14 5.14
N MET A 33 1.78 -0.75 4.15
CA MET A 33 0.74 -1.76 3.97
C MET A 33 0.67 -2.72 5.15
N LEU A 34 1.83 -3.25 5.57
CA LEU A 34 1.88 -4.20 6.68
C LEU A 34 1.42 -3.57 7.99
N ASP A 35 1.81 -2.33 8.24
CA ASP A 35 1.39 -1.61 9.44
C ASP A 35 -0.13 -1.45 9.47
N GLN A 36 -0.73 -1.08 8.35
CA GLN A 36 -2.16 -0.88 8.27
C GLN A 36 -2.94 -2.19 8.35
N LEU A 37 -2.43 -3.25 7.72
CA LEU A 37 -3.03 -4.59 7.83
C LEU A 37 -3.07 -5.04 9.28
N LYS A 38 -1.99 -4.81 10.01
CA LYS A 38 -1.90 -5.17 11.41
C LYS A 38 -2.90 -4.39 12.25
N LYS A 39 -3.02 -3.09 12.02
CA LYS A 39 -3.96 -2.23 12.74
C LYS A 39 -5.41 -2.66 12.51
N GLU A 40 -5.73 -3.09 11.31
CA GLU A 40 -7.09 -3.51 10.95
C GLU A 40 -7.33 -4.99 11.13
N ASN A 41 -6.33 -5.73 11.60
CA ASN A 41 -6.40 -7.16 11.83
C ASN A 41 -6.82 -7.94 10.57
N ILE A 42 -6.22 -7.57 9.44
CA ILE A 42 -6.47 -8.20 8.14
C ILE A 42 -5.29 -9.09 7.78
N ASN A 43 -5.58 -10.29 7.29
CA ASN A 43 -4.55 -11.24 6.88
C ASN A 43 -3.75 -10.71 5.68
N ASN A 44 -2.44 -10.98 5.69
CA ASN A 44 -1.52 -10.58 4.63
C ASN A 44 -1.61 -11.56 3.46
N GLU A 45 -2.61 -11.38 2.61
CA GLU A 45 -2.89 -12.27 1.48
C GLU A 45 -3.10 -11.45 0.21
N ILE A 46 -2.89 -12.10 -0.96
CA ILE A 46 -3.19 -11.46 -2.25
C ILE A 46 -4.67 -11.07 -2.27
N GLY A 47 -4.93 -9.84 -2.66
CA GLY A 47 -6.28 -9.29 -2.67
C GLY A 47 -6.67 -8.55 -1.41
N ALA A 48 -5.88 -8.67 -0.33
CA ALA A 48 -6.15 -7.92 0.89
C ALA A 48 -6.08 -6.43 0.61
N CYS A 49 -7.06 -5.70 1.10
CA CYS A 49 -7.18 -4.25 0.89
C CYS A 49 -7.24 -3.52 2.22
N VAL A 50 -6.62 -2.36 2.25
CA VAL A 50 -6.79 -1.41 3.35
C VAL A 50 -7.21 -0.08 2.74
N PHE A 51 -8.10 0.63 3.40
CA PHE A 51 -8.64 1.88 2.87
C PHE A 51 -8.27 3.05 3.76
N PHE A 52 -7.91 4.13 3.11
CA PHE A 52 -7.63 5.41 3.72
C PHE A 52 -8.73 6.38 3.28
N LYS A 53 -8.60 7.64 3.66
CA LYS A 53 -9.66 8.61 3.42
C LYS A 53 -10.03 8.79 1.94
N SER A 54 -9.03 8.84 1.06
CA SER A 54 -9.27 9.11 -0.36
C SER A 54 -8.71 8.06 -1.31
N PHE A 55 -8.14 6.98 -0.76
CA PHE A 55 -7.53 5.94 -1.58
C PHE A 55 -7.46 4.63 -0.79
N GLY A 56 -7.09 3.55 -1.47
CA GLY A 56 -6.87 2.26 -0.84
C GLY A 56 -5.58 1.63 -1.35
N LEU A 57 -5.09 0.66 -0.61
CA LEU A 57 -3.95 -0.15 -1.01
C LEU A 57 -4.39 -1.61 -1.05
N ARG A 58 -3.99 -2.32 -2.08
CA ARG A 58 -4.33 -3.72 -2.25
C ARG A 58 -3.08 -4.51 -2.59
N ILE A 59 -2.92 -5.68 -1.98
CA ILE A 59 -1.83 -6.58 -2.31
C ILE A 59 -2.14 -7.21 -3.66
N ALA A 60 -1.38 -6.84 -4.70
CA ALA A 60 -1.58 -7.33 -6.05
C ALA A 60 -0.80 -8.59 -6.33
N LYS A 61 0.38 -8.73 -5.72
CA LYS A 61 1.24 -9.89 -5.97
C LYS A 61 2.13 -10.15 -4.77
N LYS A 62 2.41 -11.43 -4.51
CA LYS A 62 3.37 -11.86 -3.49
C LYS A 62 4.42 -12.75 -4.14
N SER A 63 5.61 -12.76 -3.54
CA SER A 63 6.73 -13.56 -4.00
C SER A 63 7.50 -14.04 -2.78
N ASP A 64 7.72 -15.35 -2.65
CA ASP A 64 8.44 -15.94 -1.52
C ASP A 64 7.87 -15.53 -0.17
N GLY A 65 6.55 -15.45 -0.08
CA GLY A 65 5.87 -15.09 1.16
C GLY A 65 5.88 -13.61 1.48
N LYS A 66 6.47 -12.78 0.62
CA LYS A 66 6.53 -11.33 0.80
C LYS A 66 5.69 -10.61 -0.22
N ILE A 67 5.21 -9.42 0.14
CA ILE A 67 4.47 -8.58 -0.79
C ILE A 67 5.44 -8.08 -1.86
N SER A 68 5.09 -8.29 -3.13
CA SER A 68 5.90 -7.91 -4.27
C SER A 68 5.36 -6.69 -4.99
N ARG A 69 4.04 -6.63 -5.16
CA ARG A 69 3.37 -5.52 -5.85
C ARG A 69 2.18 -5.06 -5.03
N ILE A 70 1.98 -3.74 -5.00
CA ILE A 70 0.85 -3.12 -4.32
C ILE A 70 0.13 -2.21 -5.31
N GLU A 71 -1.18 -2.36 -5.38
CA GLU A 71 -2.03 -1.53 -6.22
C GLU A 71 -2.57 -0.38 -5.38
N VAL A 72 -2.50 0.83 -5.94
CA VAL A 72 -3.13 2.00 -5.33
C VAL A 72 -4.48 2.19 -6.00
N ILE A 73 -5.53 2.17 -5.19
CA ILE A 73 -6.91 2.29 -5.65
C ILE A 73 -7.41 3.66 -5.25
N ARG A 74 -7.87 4.45 -6.21
CA ARG A 74 -8.46 5.74 -5.89
C ARG A 74 -9.93 5.57 -5.57
N ALA A 75 -10.36 6.24 -4.50
CA ALA A 75 -11.77 6.30 -4.19
C ALA A 75 -12.42 7.28 -5.18
N ILE A 76 -13.45 6.80 -5.87
CA ILE A 76 -14.21 7.62 -6.80
C ILE A 76 -15.55 7.91 -6.16
N HIS A 77 -15.86 9.17 -6.05
CA HIS A 77 -17.15 9.63 -5.49
C HIS A 77 -17.95 10.33 -6.54
#